data_a91eca321b9ee160f60ffb5fd9ca962b
#
_entry.id   a91eca321b9ee160f60ffb5fd9ca962b
#
_cell.length_a   1.000
_cell.length_b   1.000
_cell.length_c   1.000
_cell.angle_alpha   90.00
_cell.angle_beta   90.00
_cell.angle_gamma   90.00
#
_symmetry.space_group_name_H-M   'P 1'
#
loop_
_entity.id
_entity.type
_entity.pdbx_description
1 polymer ?
#
loop_
_entity_poly.entity_id
_entity_poly.type
_entity_poly.pdbx_seq_one_letter_code
_entity_poly.pdbx_strand_id
1 'polypeptide(L)'
;KFRRTNQNMTIDLRPICEKGQRVKKGDILTEGYSTEKGELALGKNLLVAYMPWKGYNYEDAIVLNERVVREDLLTSVHVEEFSLEVRETKRGMEELTSDIPNVSEEATKDLDENGIVRIGARIQPGDILIGKITPKGESDPSPEEKLLRAIFGDKAGDVKDASLKASPSLKGVVIDKKLFSRAIKTRSSKLADKALLPKIAEEFEGKVADLKAVLIEKLLVLTEDKVSQGVKD
;
A
#
# COMPACT_ATOMS: atom_id res chain seq x y z
N LYS A 1 -6.33 9.96 0.64
CA LYS A 1 -5.61 8.76 0.19
C LYS A 1 -4.12 8.98 0.41
N PHE A 2 -3.49 8.15 1.22
CA PHE A 2 -2.06 8.20 1.48
C PHE A 2 -1.26 7.79 0.24
N ARG A 3 -0.26 8.57 -0.12
CA ARG A 3 0.66 8.29 -1.21
C ARG A 3 2.08 8.46 -0.72
N ARG A 4 2.94 7.48 -1.01
CA ARG A 4 4.35 7.51 -0.64
C ARG A 4 5.13 8.53 -1.49
N THR A 5 6.04 9.26 -0.86
CA THR A 5 7.09 10.05 -1.53
C THR A 5 8.38 9.26 -1.62
N ASN A 6 9.37 9.76 -2.38
CA ASN A 6 10.69 9.12 -2.49
C ASN A 6 11.43 9.02 -1.14
N GLN A 7 11.11 9.87 -0.18
CA GLN A 7 11.67 9.86 1.17
C GLN A 7 10.80 9.10 2.17
N ASN A 8 9.89 8.25 1.70
CA ASN A 8 8.96 7.46 2.52
C ASN A 8 8.00 8.30 3.39
N MET A 9 7.84 9.57 3.08
CA MET A 9 6.82 10.41 3.70
C MET A 9 5.48 10.23 3.02
N THR A 10 4.42 10.66 3.69
CA THR A 10 3.06 10.61 3.15
C THR A 10 2.67 11.94 2.51
N ILE A 11 2.05 11.88 1.34
CA ILE A 11 1.33 13.01 0.76
C ILE A 11 -0.14 12.86 1.15
N ASP A 12 -0.63 13.80 1.96
CA ASP A 12 -2.04 13.90 2.34
C ASP A 12 -2.54 15.28 1.96
N LEU A 13 -3.27 15.35 0.85
CA LEU A 13 -3.86 16.59 0.36
C LEU A 13 -5.29 16.71 0.88
N ARG A 14 -5.58 17.83 1.55
CA ARG A 14 -6.90 18.14 2.10
C ARG A 14 -7.56 19.26 1.30
N PRO A 15 -8.78 19.07 0.78
CA PRO A 15 -9.52 20.16 0.18
C PRO A 15 -9.94 21.17 1.27
N ILE A 16 -9.76 22.46 0.99
CA ILE A 16 -10.19 23.56 1.86
C ILE A 16 -11.55 24.06 1.42
N CYS A 17 -11.83 24.01 0.11
CA CYS A 17 -13.09 24.46 -0.44
C CYS A 17 -14.21 23.43 -0.24
N GLU A 18 -15.42 23.94 -0.02
CA GLU A 18 -16.64 23.13 0.08
C GLU A 18 -17.35 23.01 -1.26
N LYS A 19 -18.16 21.96 -1.43
CA LYS A 19 -18.97 21.76 -2.64
C LYS A 19 -20.00 22.88 -2.79
N GLY A 20 -19.98 23.58 -3.93
CA GLY A 20 -20.88 24.72 -4.21
C GLY A 20 -20.33 26.08 -3.81
N GLN A 21 -19.18 26.15 -3.17
CA GLN A 21 -18.50 27.41 -2.85
C GLN A 21 -18.02 28.11 -4.12
N ARG A 22 -18.24 29.43 -4.22
CA ARG A 22 -17.67 30.25 -5.30
C ARG A 22 -16.20 30.52 -5.00
N VAL A 23 -15.33 30.21 -5.94
CA VAL A 23 -13.88 30.44 -5.86
C VAL A 23 -13.45 31.50 -6.87
N LYS A 24 -12.43 32.26 -6.54
CA LYS A 24 -11.83 33.30 -7.38
C LYS A 24 -10.45 32.84 -7.84
N LYS A 25 -9.93 33.50 -8.86
CA LYS A 25 -8.52 33.27 -9.28
C LYS A 25 -7.57 33.66 -8.14
N GLY A 26 -6.74 32.71 -7.73
CA GLY A 26 -5.78 32.88 -6.63
C GLY A 26 -6.22 32.25 -5.31
N ASP A 27 -7.47 31.79 -5.18
CA ASP A 27 -7.94 31.07 -3.99
C ASP A 27 -7.25 29.71 -3.87
N ILE A 28 -6.88 29.34 -2.63
CA ILE A 28 -6.28 28.05 -2.35
C ILE A 28 -7.39 27.01 -2.25
N LEU A 29 -7.36 25.99 -3.11
CA LEU A 29 -8.37 24.93 -3.16
C LEU A 29 -8.01 23.74 -2.29
N THR A 30 -6.72 23.43 -2.17
CA THR A 30 -6.21 22.30 -1.40
C THR A 30 -4.95 22.70 -0.66
N GLU A 31 -4.78 22.14 0.53
CA GLU A 31 -3.52 22.19 1.28
C GLU A 31 -2.90 20.81 1.38
N GLY A 32 -1.57 20.77 1.29
CA GLY A 32 -0.79 19.56 1.48
C GLY A 32 -0.22 19.47 2.90
N TYR A 33 0.56 18.43 3.13
CA TYR A 33 1.41 18.37 4.32
C TYR A 33 2.43 19.52 4.26
N SER A 34 2.85 19.99 5.42
CA SER A 34 3.83 21.11 5.53
C SER A 34 3.40 22.43 4.86
N THR A 35 2.10 22.64 4.65
CA THR A 35 1.55 23.90 4.17
C THR A 35 0.39 24.38 5.05
N GLU A 36 0.31 25.67 5.30
CA GLU A 36 -0.79 26.31 6.02
C GLU A 36 -1.08 27.67 5.39
N LYS A 37 -2.34 27.89 5.00
CA LYS A 37 -2.79 29.13 4.33
C LYS A 37 -1.97 29.49 3.07
N GLY A 38 -1.50 28.45 2.35
CA GLY A 38 -0.70 28.61 1.14
C GLY A 38 0.78 28.90 1.37
N GLU A 39 1.23 28.95 2.62
CA GLU A 39 2.62 29.17 2.97
C GLU A 39 3.27 27.87 3.47
N LEU A 40 4.59 27.79 3.35
CA LEU A 40 5.36 26.64 3.82
C LEU A 40 5.40 26.62 5.35
N ALA A 41 4.92 25.53 5.95
CA ALA A 41 4.86 25.32 7.40
C ALA A 41 5.48 23.95 7.74
N LEU A 42 6.81 23.89 7.79
CA LEU A 42 7.57 22.64 7.99
C LEU A 42 7.50 22.07 9.41
N GLY A 43 6.95 22.78 10.35
CA GLY A 43 6.86 22.38 11.75
C GLY A 43 5.87 23.20 12.52
N LYS A 44 5.97 23.12 13.83
CA LYS A 44 5.13 23.89 14.78
C LYS A 44 6.00 24.69 15.71
N ASN A 45 5.58 25.91 16.02
CA ASN A 45 6.23 26.72 17.05
C ASN A 45 5.85 26.18 18.43
N LEU A 46 6.86 25.88 19.23
CA LEU A 46 6.70 25.40 20.60
C LEU A 46 7.32 26.39 21.57
N LEU A 47 6.69 26.58 22.74
CA LEU A 47 7.29 27.30 23.83
C LEU A 47 8.34 26.42 24.49
N VAL A 48 9.58 26.90 24.55
CA VAL A 48 10.73 26.15 25.06
C VAL A 48 11.32 26.87 26.25
N ALA A 49 11.61 26.14 27.32
CA ALA A 49 12.38 26.62 28.45
C ALA A 49 13.77 25.94 28.46
N TYR A 50 14.83 26.75 28.49
CA TYR A 50 16.22 26.29 28.60
C TYR A 50 16.63 26.28 30.07
N MET A 51 16.41 25.17 30.74
CA MET A 51 16.74 25.05 32.18
C MET A 51 16.92 23.55 32.55
N PRO A 52 17.73 23.24 33.57
CA PRO A 52 17.75 21.90 34.16
C PRO A 52 16.38 21.57 34.78
N TRP A 53 15.85 20.38 34.52
CA TRP A 53 14.57 19.95 35.09
C TRP A 53 14.70 18.62 35.81
N LYS A 54 14.99 18.67 37.12
CA LYS A 54 15.06 17.47 38.01
C LYS A 54 15.94 16.34 37.47
N GLY A 55 16.93 16.65 36.63
CA GLY A 55 17.81 15.66 35.99
C GLY A 55 17.20 14.92 34.78
N TYR A 56 15.92 15.11 34.45
CA TYR A 56 15.26 14.39 33.33
C TYR A 56 15.69 14.86 31.95
N ASN A 57 16.31 16.02 31.84
CA ASN A 57 16.87 16.57 30.60
C ASN A 57 18.40 16.60 30.62
N TYR A 58 19.03 15.63 31.30
CA TYR A 58 20.48 15.43 31.30
C TYR A 58 20.97 15.00 29.91
N GLU A 59 22.11 15.52 29.50
CA GLU A 59 22.69 15.31 28.12
C GLU A 59 21.71 15.79 27.03
N ASP A 60 21.37 14.89 26.08
CA ASP A 60 20.51 15.18 24.93
C ASP A 60 19.02 14.89 25.19
N ALA A 61 18.66 14.61 26.45
CA ALA A 61 17.28 14.32 26.80
C ALA A 61 16.43 15.60 26.81
N ILE A 62 15.22 15.50 26.30
CA ILE A 62 14.24 16.60 26.22
C ILE A 62 12.96 16.17 26.95
N VAL A 63 12.51 17.00 27.88
CA VAL A 63 11.21 16.83 28.54
C VAL A 63 10.13 17.51 27.72
N LEU A 64 9.13 16.74 27.30
CA LEU A 64 8.02 17.22 26.50
C LEU A 64 6.74 17.30 27.32
N ASN A 65 5.91 18.30 27.04
CA ASN A 65 4.56 18.34 27.56
C ASN A 65 3.69 17.29 26.84
N GLU A 66 2.82 16.59 27.56
CA GLU A 66 1.90 15.59 27.02
C GLU A 66 1.03 16.12 25.87
N ARG A 67 0.73 17.41 25.84
CA ARG A 67 0.00 18.07 24.77
C ARG A 67 0.62 17.82 23.38
N VAL A 68 1.96 17.81 23.30
CA VAL A 68 2.68 17.58 22.02
C VAL A 68 2.34 16.22 21.42
N VAL A 69 2.20 15.20 22.27
CA VAL A 69 1.83 13.83 21.87
C VAL A 69 0.33 13.72 21.63
N ARG A 70 -0.48 14.26 22.53
CA ARG A 70 -1.94 14.16 22.46
C ARG A 70 -2.54 14.88 21.25
N GLU A 71 -1.98 16.02 20.86
CA GLU A 71 -2.43 16.83 19.73
C GLU A 71 -1.66 16.51 18.43
N ASP A 72 -0.83 15.47 18.41
CA ASP A 72 -0.03 15.05 17.26
C ASP A 72 0.78 16.19 16.60
N LEU A 73 1.32 17.11 17.40
CA LEU A 73 1.97 18.33 16.89
C LEU A 73 3.24 18.03 16.06
N LEU A 74 3.98 16.98 16.43
CA LEU A 74 5.23 16.58 15.77
C LEU A 74 5.13 15.17 15.18
N THR A 75 3.94 14.61 15.06
CA THR A 75 3.71 13.26 14.53
C THR A 75 3.93 13.24 13.04
N SER A 76 4.71 12.28 12.56
CA SER A 76 4.92 12.02 11.14
C SER A 76 4.38 10.64 10.76
N VAL A 77 3.91 10.51 9.52
CA VAL A 77 3.45 9.26 8.95
C VAL A 77 4.42 8.86 7.85
N HIS A 78 4.98 7.66 7.96
CA HIS A 78 5.89 7.10 6.98
C HIS A 78 5.19 5.97 6.22
N VAL A 79 5.44 5.88 4.92
CA VAL A 79 4.93 4.83 4.07
C VAL A 79 6.11 4.12 3.43
N GLU A 80 6.32 2.86 3.80
CA GLU A 80 7.38 2.02 3.25
C GLU A 80 6.79 1.04 2.24
N GLU A 81 7.56 0.72 1.21
CA GLU A 81 7.18 -0.23 0.17
C GLU A 81 8.15 -1.40 0.18
N PHE A 82 7.59 -2.59 0.29
CA PHE A 82 8.32 -3.84 0.25
C PHE A 82 7.98 -4.59 -1.03
N SER A 83 8.98 -5.08 -1.71
CA SER A 83 8.82 -5.86 -2.94
C SER A 83 9.59 -7.17 -2.87
N LEU A 84 9.01 -8.22 -3.42
CA LEU A 84 9.62 -9.52 -3.53
C LEU A 84 9.37 -10.08 -4.91
N GLU A 85 10.42 -10.60 -5.53
CA GLU A 85 10.35 -11.25 -6.83
C GLU A 85 10.37 -12.77 -6.68
N VAL A 86 9.54 -13.43 -7.48
CA VAL A 86 9.57 -14.89 -7.66
C VAL A 86 10.42 -15.19 -8.89
N ARG A 87 11.42 -16.03 -8.73
CA ARG A 87 12.39 -16.36 -9.77
C ARG A 87 12.36 -17.86 -10.07
N GLU A 88 12.68 -18.20 -11.30
CA GLU A 88 12.99 -19.56 -11.67
C GLU A 88 14.44 -19.87 -11.29
N THR A 89 14.63 -20.88 -10.45
CA THR A 89 15.94 -21.34 -10.05
C THR A 89 16.31 -22.62 -10.79
N LYS A 90 17.61 -22.99 -10.81
CA LYS A 90 18.04 -24.26 -11.41
C LYS A 90 17.41 -25.49 -10.76
N ARG A 91 16.82 -25.36 -9.58
CA ARG A 91 16.22 -26.42 -8.76
C ARG A 91 14.68 -26.43 -8.82
N GLY A 92 14.10 -25.53 -9.56
CA GLY A 92 12.66 -25.36 -9.70
C GLY A 92 12.22 -23.91 -9.51
N MET A 93 10.96 -23.67 -9.69
CA MET A 93 10.34 -22.36 -9.56
C MET A 93 10.08 -22.03 -8.09
N GLU A 94 10.39 -20.82 -7.65
CA GLU A 94 9.96 -20.31 -6.36
C GLU A 94 8.44 -20.14 -6.35
N GLU A 95 7.81 -20.27 -5.21
CA GLU A 95 6.36 -20.18 -5.07
C GLU A 95 5.99 -19.23 -3.95
N LEU A 96 4.96 -18.40 -4.18
CA LEU A 96 4.31 -17.60 -3.14
C LEU A 96 3.23 -18.45 -2.47
N THR A 97 3.32 -18.57 -1.16
CA THR A 97 2.38 -19.38 -0.38
C THR A 97 2.28 -18.90 1.06
N SER A 98 1.15 -19.15 1.68
CA SER A 98 0.96 -19.00 3.13
C SER A 98 1.44 -20.24 3.92
N ASP A 99 1.61 -21.37 3.24
CA ASP A 99 2.07 -22.63 3.82
C ASP A 99 3.61 -22.67 3.83
N ILE A 100 4.21 -22.12 4.88
CA ILE A 100 5.65 -21.96 5.04
C ILE A 100 6.14 -22.93 6.10
N PRO A 101 7.13 -23.78 5.80
CA PRO A 101 7.64 -24.74 6.75
C PRO A 101 8.36 -24.05 7.93
N ASN A 102 8.23 -24.63 9.13
CA ASN A 102 8.88 -24.17 10.36
C ASN A 102 8.51 -22.74 10.80
N VAL A 103 7.33 -22.28 10.46
CA VAL A 103 6.80 -20.98 10.89
C VAL A 103 5.55 -21.20 11.73
N SER A 104 5.36 -20.41 12.79
CA SER A 104 4.16 -20.47 13.62
C SER A 104 2.93 -19.97 12.87
N GLU A 105 1.77 -20.52 13.15
CA GLU A 105 0.49 -20.10 12.59
C GLU A 105 0.17 -18.62 12.92
N GLU A 106 0.66 -18.12 14.05
CA GLU A 106 0.51 -16.71 14.42
C GLU A 106 1.19 -15.76 13.43
N ALA A 107 2.38 -16.11 12.94
CA ALA A 107 3.13 -15.28 12.00
C ALA A 107 2.55 -15.31 10.57
N THR A 108 1.71 -16.30 10.25
CA THR A 108 1.07 -16.47 8.93
C THR A 108 -0.42 -16.13 8.92
N LYS A 109 -1.03 -15.85 10.08
CA LYS A 109 -2.47 -15.62 10.23
C LYS A 109 -3.05 -14.51 9.34
N ASP A 110 -2.25 -13.51 9.02
CA ASP A 110 -2.65 -12.35 8.24
C ASP A 110 -2.28 -12.46 6.75
N LEU A 111 -1.78 -13.63 6.31
CA LEU A 111 -1.50 -13.91 4.90
C LEU A 111 -2.77 -14.34 4.16
N ASP A 112 -2.87 -13.95 2.90
CA ASP A 112 -3.91 -14.42 1.99
C ASP A 112 -3.52 -15.74 1.29
N GLU A 113 -4.38 -16.22 0.40
CA GLU A 113 -4.14 -17.44 -0.39
C GLU A 113 -2.87 -17.37 -1.26
N ASN A 114 -2.46 -16.16 -1.63
CA ASN A 114 -1.23 -15.90 -2.40
C ASN A 114 0.00 -15.68 -1.52
N GLY A 115 -0.11 -15.91 -0.21
CA GLY A 115 0.99 -15.69 0.72
C GLY A 115 1.34 -14.21 0.95
N ILE A 116 0.47 -13.27 0.60
CA ILE A 116 0.69 -11.84 0.79
C ILE A 116 -0.19 -11.36 1.96
N VAL A 117 0.37 -10.52 2.82
CA VAL A 117 -0.36 -9.95 3.94
C VAL A 117 -1.60 -9.17 3.48
N ARG A 118 -2.72 -9.29 4.19
CA ARG A 118 -3.98 -8.62 3.88
C ARG A 118 -3.93 -7.12 4.18
N ILE A 119 -4.68 -6.34 3.44
CA ILE A 119 -4.86 -4.90 3.69
C ILE A 119 -5.57 -4.71 5.04
N GLY A 120 -5.08 -3.76 5.84
CA GLY A 120 -5.58 -3.47 7.17
C GLY A 120 -4.95 -4.31 8.30
N ALA A 121 -4.11 -5.30 7.99
CA ALA A 121 -3.38 -6.06 8.99
C ALA A 121 -2.39 -5.16 9.74
N ARG A 122 -2.29 -5.37 11.05
CA ARG A 122 -1.31 -4.71 11.91
C ARG A 122 -0.07 -5.56 11.99
N ILE A 123 1.03 -5.02 11.49
CA ILE A 123 2.32 -5.70 11.41
C ILE A 123 3.13 -5.44 12.68
N GLN A 124 3.73 -6.50 13.18
CA GLN A 124 4.69 -6.50 14.27
C GLN A 124 6.05 -7.04 13.80
N PRO A 125 7.14 -6.74 14.51
CA PRO A 125 8.44 -7.30 14.19
C PRO A 125 8.41 -8.83 14.16
N GLY A 126 8.91 -9.41 13.08
CA GLY A 126 8.96 -10.87 12.88
C GLY A 126 7.78 -11.44 12.09
N ASP A 127 6.69 -10.69 11.88
CA ASP A 127 5.58 -11.11 11.02
C ASP A 127 6.03 -11.27 9.58
N ILE A 128 5.39 -12.17 8.85
CA ILE A 128 5.68 -12.38 7.44
C ILE A 128 4.84 -11.43 6.61
N LEU A 129 5.50 -10.62 5.78
CA LEU A 129 4.87 -9.71 4.84
C LEU A 129 4.49 -10.41 3.54
N ILE A 130 5.41 -11.23 3.03
CA ILE A 130 5.23 -12.02 1.80
C ILE A 130 5.83 -13.39 2.03
N GLY A 131 5.02 -14.43 2.01
CA GLY A 131 5.44 -15.82 2.12
C GLY A 131 5.98 -16.33 0.80
N LYS A 132 7.21 -16.80 0.80
CA LYS A 132 7.87 -17.41 -0.35
C LYS A 132 8.67 -18.63 0.06
N ILE A 133 8.57 -19.68 -0.72
CA ILE A 133 9.35 -20.89 -0.59
C ILE A 133 10.23 -21.10 -1.82
N THR A 134 11.43 -21.61 -1.58
CA THR A 134 12.38 -21.95 -2.63
C THR A 134 12.69 -23.44 -2.57
N PRO A 135 12.64 -24.19 -3.68
CA PRO A 135 12.96 -25.59 -3.71
C PRO A 135 14.41 -25.87 -3.25
N LYS A 136 14.61 -26.83 -2.35
CA LYS A 136 15.92 -27.38 -2.04
C LYS A 136 16.33 -28.33 -3.16
N GLY A 137 17.63 -28.40 -3.44
CA GLY A 137 18.13 -29.43 -4.37
C GLY A 137 18.03 -30.83 -3.78
N GLU A 138 17.98 -31.81 -4.65
CA GLU A 138 18.09 -33.19 -4.26
C GLU A 138 19.44 -33.43 -3.56
N SER A 139 19.41 -33.57 -2.26
CA SER A 139 20.47 -34.09 -1.42
C SER A 139 19.86 -35.23 -0.61
N ASP A 140 20.64 -36.27 -0.32
CA ASP A 140 20.16 -37.30 0.60
C ASP A 140 19.73 -36.64 1.91
N PRO A 141 18.48 -36.82 2.35
CA PRO A 141 17.97 -36.15 3.52
C PRO A 141 18.71 -36.64 4.77
N SER A 142 19.17 -35.69 5.59
CA SER A 142 19.78 -36.00 6.88
C SER A 142 18.77 -36.73 7.81
N PRO A 143 19.24 -37.46 8.83
CA PRO A 143 18.33 -38.11 9.80
C PRO A 143 17.33 -37.11 10.43
N GLU A 144 17.75 -35.86 10.65
CA GLU A 144 16.92 -34.80 11.21
C GLU A 144 15.89 -34.34 10.18
N GLU A 145 16.24 -34.24 8.90
CA GLU A 145 15.29 -33.91 7.83
C GLU A 145 14.25 -35.02 7.61
N LYS A 146 14.64 -36.30 7.75
CA LYS A 146 13.70 -37.41 7.73
C LYS A 146 12.70 -37.34 8.87
N LEU A 147 13.17 -36.95 10.05
CA LEU A 147 12.28 -36.73 11.21
C LEU A 147 11.33 -35.53 10.99
N LEU A 148 11.81 -34.43 10.45
CA LEU A 148 11.00 -33.27 10.11
C LEU A 148 9.94 -33.59 9.06
N ARG A 149 10.26 -34.39 8.04
CA ARG A 149 9.26 -34.88 7.05
C ARG A 149 8.19 -35.74 7.70
N ALA A 150 8.57 -36.59 8.66
CA ALA A 150 7.62 -37.43 9.36
C ALA A 150 6.66 -36.68 10.26
N ILE A 151 7.08 -35.53 10.82
CA ILE A 151 6.28 -34.71 11.74
C ILE A 151 5.46 -33.66 10.98
N PHE A 152 6.05 -32.97 10.02
CA PHE A 152 5.46 -31.80 9.32
C PHE A 152 5.08 -32.07 7.86
N GLY A 153 5.19 -33.31 7.38
CA GLY A 153 4.86 -33.72 6.01
C GLY A 153 6.01 -33.51 5.01
N ASP A 154 5.82 -34.04 3.80
CA ASP A 154 6.87 -34.12 2.76
C ASP A 154 7.38 -32.74 2.32
N LYS A 155 6.54 -31.71 2.33
CA LYS A 155 6.92 -30.34 1.96
C LYS A 155 8.01 -29.76 2.87
N ALA A 156 8.04 -30.10 4.15
CA ALA A 156 9.00 -29.53 5.11
C ALA A 156 10.47 -29.87 4.81
N GLY A 157 10.73 -30.94 4.06
CA GLY A 157 12.08 -31.36 3.67
C GLY A 157 12.56 -30.79 2.35
N ASP A 158 11.64 -30.48 1.42
CA ASP A 158 11.97 -30.19 0.02
C ASP A 158 12.08 -28.71 -0.30
N VAL A 159 11.61 -27.84 0.59
CA VAL A 159 11.61 -26.38 0.38
C VAL A 159 12.29 -25.63 1.53
N LYS A 160 12.80 -24.46 1.22
CA LYS A 160 13.41 -23.52 2.18
C LYS A 160 12.57 -22.26 2.24
N ASP A 161 12.36 -21.74 3.46
CA ASP A 161 11.74 -20.44 3.69
C ASP A 161 12.62 -19.31 3.10
N ALA A 162 12.05 -18.56 2.18
CA ALA A 162 12.64 -17.38 1.56
C ALA A 162 11.69 -16.17 1.68
N SER A 163 10.82 -16.19 2.68
CA SER A 163 9.81 -15.18 2.94
C SER A 163 10.41 -13.83 3.34
N LEU A 164 9.72 -12.77 3.00
CA LEU A 164 10.04 -11.43 3.46
C LEU A 164 9.38 -11.19 4.81
N LYS A 165 10.19 -11.00 5.83
CA LYS A 165 9.76 -10.76 7.21
C LYS A 165 9.87 -9.29 7.58
N ALA A 166 9.00 -8.85 8.49
CA ALA A 166 9.05 -7.52 9.06
C ALA A 166 10.35 -7.31 9.87
N SER A 167 11.03 -6.20 9.61
CA SER A 167 12.23 -5.82 10.36
C SER A 167 11.90 -5.51 11.83
N PRO A 168 12.90 -5.57 12.74
CA PRO A 168 12.67 -5.28 14.17
C PRO A 168 12.11 -3.89 14.46
N SER A 169 12.32 -2.94 13.57
CA SER A 169 11.82 -1.56 13.67
C SER A 169 10.44 -1.34 13.06
N LEU A 170 9.95 -2.31 12.28
CA LEU A 170 8.71 -2.15 11.53
C LEU A 170 7.49 -2.43 12.41
N LYS A 171 6.69 -1.38 12.64
CA LYS A 171 5.36 -1.46 13.23
C LYS A 171 4.43 -0.58 12.42
N GLY A 172 3.35 -1.14 11.91
CA GLY A 172 2.46 -0.35 11.06
C GLY A 172 1.21 -1.10 10.65
N VAL A 173 0.50 -0.53 9.70
CA VAL A 173 -0.71 -1.10 9.12
C VAL A 173 -0.53 -1.18 7.60
N VAL A 174 -0.89 -2.30 7.02
CA VAL A 174 -0.84 -2.49 5.57
C VAL A 174 -1.93 -1.66 4.90
N ILE A 175 -1.55 -0.74 4.04
CA ILE A 175 -2.49 0.17 3.36
C ILE A 175 -2.82 -0.28 1.94
N ASP A 176 -1.91 -0.98 1.26
CA ASP A 176 -2.11 -1.47 -0.10
C ASP A 176 -1.23 -2.70 -0.36
N LYS A 177 -1.63 -3.53 -1.33
CA LYS A 177 -0.84 -4.64 -1.85
C LYS A 177 -1.09 -4.80 -3.33
N LYS A 178 -0.07 -5.27 -4.06
CA LYS A 178 -0.18 -5.52 -5.49
C LYS A 178 0.54 -6.82 -5.83
N LEU A 179 -0.14 -7.70 -6.52
CA LEU A 179 0.43 -8.92 -7.09
C LEU A 179 0.53 -8.74 -8.61
N PHE A 180 1.75 -8.88 -9.13
CA PHE A 180 2.00 -8.88 -10.56
C PHE A 180 2.37 -10.29 -11.00
N SER A 181 1.61 -10.86 -11.92
CA SER A 181 1.92 -12.15 -12.52
C SER A 181 2.06 -12.01 -14.03
N ARG A 182 2.96 -12.78 -14.62
CA ARG A 182 2.99 -12.92 -16.08
C ARG A 182 1.90 -13.88 -16.50
N ALA A 183 1.01 -13.43 -17.37
CA ALA A 183 0.03 -14.31 -17.98
C ALA A 183 0.75 -15.36 -18.85
N ILE A 184 0.65 -16.62 -18.46
CA ILE A 184 1.09 -17.75 -19.29
C ILE A 184 0.07 -17.89 -20.42
N LYS A 185 0.46 -17.53 -21.64
CA LYS A 185 -0.41 -17.60 -22.83
C LYS A 185 -0.62 -19.05 -23.27
N THR A 186 -1.32 -19.83 -22.48
CA THR A 186 -1.78 -21.16 -22.85
C THR A 186 -2.94 -21.05 -23.82
N ARG A 187 -3.26 -22.15 -24.57
CA ARG A 187 -4.39 -22.16 -25.49
C ARG A 187 -5.73 -21.93 -24.77
N SER A 188 -5.87 -22.45 -23.55
CA SER A 188 -7.05 -22.26 -22.69
C SER A 188 -7.19 -20.82 -22.21
N SER A 189 -6.08 -20.16 -21.78
CA SER A 189 -6.11 -18.76 -21.36
C SER A 189 -6.46 -17.81 -22.50
N LYS A 190 -5.96 -18.06 -23.72
CA LYS A 190 -6.34 -17.29 -24.91
C LYS A 190 -7.82 -17.41 -25.27
N LEU A 191 -8.43 -18.56 -25.03
CA LEU A 191 -9.87 -18.76 -25.22
C LEU A 191 -10.68 -18.01 -24.16
N ALA A 192 -10.24 -18.07 -22.89
CA ALA A 192 -10.86 -17.33 -21.79
C ALA A 192 -10.78 -15.82 -22.01
N ASP A 193 -9.60 -15.29 -22.40
CA ASP A 193 -9.40 -13.88 -22.73
C ASP A 193 -10.33 -13.45 -23.89
N LYS A 194 -10.44 -14.28 -24.94
CA LYS A 194 -11.32 -14.01 -26.08
C LYS A 194 -12.81 -13.95 -25.68
N ALA A 195 -13.21 -14.72 -24.68
CA ALA A 195 -14.58 -14.70 -24.15
C ALA A 195 -14.82 -13.52 -23.19
N LEU A 196 -13.77 -13.02 -22.54
CA LEU A 196 -13.84 -11.90 -21.59
C LEU A 196 -13.85 -10.54 -22.30
N LEU A 197 -13.13 -10.40 -23.40
CA LEU A 197 -13.00 -9.15 -24.16
C LEU A 197 -14.35 -8.51 -24.54
N PRO A 198 -15.34 -9.24 -25.08
CA PRO A 198 -16.63 -8.64 -25.42
C PRO A 198 -17.39 -8.12 -24.19
N LYS A 199 -17.31 -8.81 -23.06
CA LYS A 199 -17.95 -8.36 -21.81
C LYS A 199 -17.35 -7.06 -21.30
N ILE A 200 -16.02 -6.96 -21.34
CA ILE A 200 -15.31 -5.72 -20.94
C ILE A 200 -15.64 -4.56 -21.90
N ALA A 201 -15.76 -4.86 -23.21
CA ALA A 201 -16.14 -3.85 -24.20
C ALA A 201 -17.58 -3.33 -23.94
N GLU A 202 -18.52 -4.21 -23.65
CA GLU A 202 -19.89 -3.85 -23.32
C GLU A 202 -19.99 -2.99 -22.04
N GLU A 203 -19.27 -3.37 -20.98
CA GLU A 203 -19.18 -2.58 -19.75
C GLU A 203 -18.56 -1.20 -20.00
N PHE A 204 -17.55 -1.14 -20.86
CA PHE A 204 -16.89 0.12 -21.21
C PHE A 204 -17.84 1.03 -22.01
N GLU A 205 -18.54 0.50 -23.00
CA GLU A 205 -19.51 1.23 -23.78
C GLU A 205 -20.67 1.75 -22.91
N GLY A 206 -21.15 0.93 -21.96
CA GLY A 206 -22.13 1.37 -20.98
C GLY A 206 -21.63 2.57 -20.15
N LYS A 207 -20.44 2.49 -19.59
CA LYS A 207 -19.84 3.59 -18.82
C LYS A 207 -19.62 4.86 -19.66
N VAL A 208 -19.25 4.70 -20.94
CA VAL A 208 -19.10 5.83 -21.86
C VAL A 208 -20.43 6.47 -22.16
N ALA A 209 -21.51 5.68 -22.33
CA ALA A 209 -22.86 6.18 -22.56
C ALA A 209 -23.36 6.99 -21.35
N ASP A 210 -23.17 6.48 -20.12
CA ASP A 210 -23.52 7.16 -18.87
C ASP A 210 -22.78 8.49 -18.72
N LEU A 211 -21.48 8.50 -19.00
CA LEU A 211 -20.67 9.73 -18.96
C LEU A 211 -21.11 10.74 -20.02
N LYS A 212 -21.48 10.29 -21.22
CA LYS A 212 -22.01 11.17 -22.25
C LYS A 212 -23.35 11.76 -21.84
N ALA A 213 -24.24 10.98 -21.24
CA ALA A 213 -25.53 11.48 -20.73
C ALA A 213 -25.32 12.57 -19.67
N VAL A 214 -24.44 12.34 -18.69
CA VAL A 214 -24.09 13.34 -17.67
C VAL A 214 -23.47 14.61 -18.30
N LEU A 215 -22.63 14.44 -19.32
CA LEU A 215 -22.04 15.58 -20.04
C LEU A 215 -23.09 16.40 -20.74
N ILE A 216 -24.01 15.75 -21.45
CA ILE A 216 -25.11 16.42 -22.16
C ILE A 216 -26.01 17.19 -21.18
N GLU A 217 -26.39 16.55 -20.07
CA GLU A 217 -27.18 17.19 -19.02
C GLU A 217 -26.50 18.47 -18.49
N LYS A 218 -25.20 18.39 -18.18
CA LYS A 218 -24.43 19.56 -17.74
C LYS A 218 -24.29 20.63 -18.80
N LEU A 219 -24.15 20.26 -20.07
CA LEU A 219 -24.10 21.21 -21.17
C LEU A 219 -25.46 21.91 -21.37
N LEU A 220 -26.59 21.20 -21.26
CA LEU A 220 -27.91 21.77 -21.32
C LEU A 220 -28.10 22.82 -20.23
N VAL A 221 -27.73 22.50 -18.98
CA VAL A 221 -27.81 23.49 -17.87
C VAL A 221 -26.94 24.73 -18.12
N LEU A 222 -25.78 24.55 -18.73
CA LEU A 222 -24.85 25.66 -19.03
C LEU A 222 -25.31 26.52 -20.22
N THR A 223 -26.10 25.95 -21.15
CA THR A 223 -26.58 26.61 -22.37
C THR A 223 -28.02 27.09 -22.25
N GLU A 224 -28.72 26.73 -21.17
CA GLU A 224 -30.07 27.22 -20.88
C GLU A 224 -30.07 28.78 -20.87
N ASP A 225 -31.01 29.39 -21.55
CA ASP A 225 -31.14 30.83 -21.72
C ASP A 225 -29.99 31.53 -22.48
N LYS A 226 -29.13 30.81 -23.18
CA LYS A 226 -28.07 31.41 -24.01
C LYS A 226 -28.36 31.29 -25.50
N VAL A 227 -28.15 32.38 -26.21
CA VAL A 227 -28.26 32.41 -27.68
C VAL A 227 -26.89 32.09 -28.29
N SER A 228 -26.84 31.08 -29.16
CA SER A 228 -25.61 30.73 -29.89
C SER A 228 -25.24 31.86 -30.86
N GLN A 229 -23.99 32.29 -30.84
CA GLN A 229 -23.42 33.24 -31.78
C GLN A 229 -22.92 32.59 -33.08
N GLY A 230 -23.10 31.28 -33.23
CA GLY A 230 -22.57 30.49 -34.33
C GLY A 230 -21.09 30.15 -34.17
N VAL A 231 -20.61 29.24 -35.00
CA VAL A 231 -19.19 28.93 -35.13
C VAL A 231 -18.67 29.80 -36.28
N LYS A 232 -17.65 30.60 -36.02
CA LYS A 232 -16.91 31.28 -37.11
C LYS A 232 -15.89 30.25 -37.63
N ASP A 233 -16.02 29.93 -38.93
CA ASP A 233 -14.98 29.16 -39.66
C ASP A 233 -13.68 29.97 -39.75
#